data_351f56b1a2f4824060c75c0fe74072db
#
_entry.id   351f56b1a2f4824060c75c0fe74072db
#
_cell.length_a   1.000
_cell.length_b   1.000
_cell.length_c   1.000
_cell.angle_alpha   90.00
_cell.angle_beta   90.00
_cell.angle_gamma   90.00
#
_symmetry.space_group_name_H-M   'P 1'
#
loop_
_entity.id
_entity.type
_entity.pdbx_description
1 polymer ?
#
loop_
_entity_poly.entity_id
_entity_poly.type
_entity_poly.pdbx_seq_one_letter_code
_entity_poly.pdbx_strand_id
1 'polypeptide(L)'
;GVEYGSARWGSADDIRPYIDPVFENNVLLTQTERLMMNSRPKQPKYARNKNVLVVGGSGSGKTRFFVKPNLMQMHSSYLVSDPKGTLLLECGKLLERGSPKLGEDGKPVRKNGKLLYEPYRIKVLNTINFKKSMKYNPFAYLRDEKDILKLVNTLIANTKGSGEKSGEDFWVKAERLLYCALIGYIH
;
A
#
# COMPACT_ATOMS: atom_id res chain seq x y z
N GLY A 1 -19.78 30.74 -26.27
CA GLY A 1 -18.65 29.93 -25.82
C GLY A 1 -18.44 30.10 -24.32
N VAL A 2 -17.97 29.07 -23.64
CA VAL A 2 -17.67 29.12 -22.23
C VAL A 2 -16.26 29.68 -22.10
N GLU A 3 -16.12 30.93 -21.67
CA GLU A 3 -14.83 31.65 -21.64
C GLU A 3 -13.82 31.09 -20.61
N TYR A 4 -14.27 30.42 -19.57
CA TYR A 4 -13.44 29.98 -18.42
C TYR A 4 -13.42 28.47 -18.19
N GLY A 5 -13.72 27.66 -19.17
CA GLY A 5 -13.75 26.19 -19.08
C GLY A 5 -15.17 25.63 -19.00
N SER A 6 -15.29 24.31 -19.25
CA SER A 6 -16.57 23.60 -19.30
C SER A 6 -16.77 22.68 -18.10
N ALA A 7 -16.03 22.88 -16.99
CA ALA A 7 -16.15 22.05 -15.81
C ALA A 7 -17.51 22.23 -15.13
N ARG A 8 -18.15 21.12 -14.77
CA ARG A 8 -19.39 21.08 -14.01
C ARG A 8 -19.37 19.92 -13.02
N TRP A 9 -20.25 19.94 -12.06
CA TRP A 9 -20.47 18.79 -11.20
C TRP A 9 -21.04 17.62 -12.01
N GLY A 10 -20.46 16.43 -11.82
CA GLY A 10 -20.93 15.22 -12.46
C GLY A 10 -22.25 14.71 -11.87
N SER A 11 -23.04 14.04 -12.70
CA SER A 11 -24.21 13.27 -12.29
C SER A 11 -23.85 11.80 -12.07
N ALA A 12 -24.78 11.00 -11.54
CA ALA A 12 -24.60 9.55 -11.41
C ALA A 12 -24.30 8.86 -12.75
N ASP A 13 -24.87 9.36 -13.85
CA ASP A 13 -24.61 8.82 -15.19
C ASP A 13 -23.20 9.14 -15.69
N ASP A 14 -22.65 10.29 -15.33
CA ASP A 14 -21.28 10.66 -15.65
C ASP A 14 -20.25 9.78 -14.91
N ILE A 15 -20.59 9.31 -13.70
CA ILE A 15 -19.72 8.49 -12.86
C ILE A 15 -19.82 7.01 -13.22
N ARG A 16 -20.96 6.53 -13.69
CA ARG A 16 -21.23 5.11 -14.00
C ARG A 16 -20.12 4.41 -14.81
N PRO A 17 -19.53 5.01 -15.86
CA PRO A 17 -18.46 4.38 -16.63
C PRO A 17 -17.17 4.13 -15.85
N TYR A 18 -17.00 4.76 -14.68
CA TYR A 18 -15.84 4.64 -13.81
C TYR A 18 -16.05 3.68 -12.64
N ILE A 19 -17.21 3.01 -12.59
CA ILE A 19 -17.55 2.01 -11.58
C ILE A 19 -17.37 0.63 -12.17
N ASP A 20 -16.65 -0.27 -11.45
CA ASP A 20 -16.60 -1.68 -11.81
C ASP A 20 -17.94 -2.35 -11.38
N PRO A 21 -18.56 -3.15 -12.24
CA PRO A 21 -19.80 -3.85 -11.90
C PRO A 21 -19.62 -4.83 -10.72
N VAL A 22 -18.41 -5.38 -10.54
CA VAL A 22 -18.06 -6.19 -9.37
C VAL A 22 -17.73 -5.25 -8.22
N PHE A 23 -18.51 -5.31 -7.14
CA PHE A 23 -18.41 -4.37 -6.03
C PHE A 23 -17.00 -4.31 -5.43
N GLU A 24 -16.38 -5.46 -5.24
CA GLU A 24 -15.07 -5.62 -4.61
C GLU A 24 -13.93 -5.03 -5.45
N ASN A 25 -14.14 -4.80 -6.73
CA ASN A 25 -13.13 -4.19 -7.62
C ASN A 25 -13.10 -2.66 -7.54
N ASN A 26 -13.77 -2.07 -6.56
CA ASN A 26 -13.85 -0.63 -6.41
C ASN A 26 -13.23 -0.14 -5.10
N VAL A 27 -12.68 1.06 -5.12
CA VAL A 27 -12.41 1.85 -3.92
C VAL A 27 -13.73 2.49 -3.48
N LEU A 28 -14.09 2.29 -2.22
CA LEU A 28 -15.27 2.91 -1.61
C LEU A 28 -14.93 4.35 -1.22
N LEU A 29 -15.66 5.30 -1.77
CA LEU A 29 -15.48 6.72 -1.49
C LEU A 29 -16.44 7.21 -0.41
N THR A 30 -17.71 6.83 -0.52
CA THR A 30 -18.79 7.15 0.43
C THR A 30 -19.68 5.91 0.61
N GLN A 31 -20.78 6.07 1.28
CA GLN A 31 -21.78 5.01 1.41
C GLN A 31 -22.39 4.61 0.06
N THR A 32 -22.49 5.52 -0.89
CA THR A 32 -23.12 5.31 -2.19
C THR A 32 -22.13 5.32 -3.33
N GLU A 33 -21.02 6.03 -3.21
CA GLU A 33 -20.09 6.29 -4.30
C GLU A 33 -18.84 5.42 -4.22
N ARG A 34 -18.41 4.93 -5.37
CA ARG A 34 -17.22 4.09 -5.54
C ARG A 34 -16.60 4.28 -6.91
N LEU A 35 -15.33 3.97 -7.06
CA LEU A 35 -14.60 4.04 -8.31
C LEU A 35 -13.78 2.77 -8.53
N MET A 36 -13.75 2.28 -9.77
CA MET A 36 -12.98 1.10 -10.14
C MET A 36 -11.49 1.24 -9.83
N MET A 37 -10.87 0.18 -9.34
CA MET A 37 -9.42 0.10 -9.14
C MET A 37 -8.64 -0.28 -10.40
N ASN A 38 -9.32 -0.78 -11.43
CA ASN A 38 -8.68 -1.18 -12.67
C ASN A 38 -8.06 0.04 -13.38
N SER A 39 -6.73 0.05 -13.52
CA SER A 39 -6.00 1.10 -14.24
C SER A 39 -6.05 0.94 -15.77
N ARG A 40 -6.49 -0.22 -16.25
CA ARG A 40 -6.61 -0.55 -17.68
C ARG A 40 -8.01 -1.05 -18.01
N PRO A 41 -9.04 -0.18 -17.93
CA PRO A 41 -10.39 -0.57 -18.30
C PRO A 41 -10.46 -0.91 -19.80
N LYS A 42 -11.49 -1.67 -20.20
CA LYS A 42 -11.71 -2.05 -21.61
C LYS A 42 -11.73 -0.84 -22.55
N GLN A 43 -12.24 0.30 -22.09
CA GLN A 43 -12.21 1.57 -22.82
C GLN A 43 -11.16 2.50 -22.19
N PRO A 44 -10.02 2.76 -22.85
CA PRO A 44 -8.91 3.56 -22.29
C PRO A 44 -9.32 4.98 -21.90
N LYS A 45 -10.34 5.56 -22.52
CA LYS A 45 -10.87 6.88 -22.18
C LYS A 45 -11.36 7.00 -20.74
N TYR A 46 -11.70 5.88 -20.09
CA TYR A 46 -12.11 5.83 -18.67
C TYR A 46 -10.97 5.51 -17.72
N ALA A 47 -9.75 5.29 -18.23
CA ALA A 47 -8.58 5.17 -17.37
C ALA A 47 -8.32 6.50 -16.64
N ARG A 48 -8.18 6.43 -15.30
CA ARG A 48 -7.95 7.62 -14.45
C ARG A 48 -6.89 7.29 -13.40
N ASN A 49 -6.30 8.35 -12.88
CA ASN A 49 -5.46 8.27 -11.70
C ASN A 49 -6.29 7.74 -10.52
N LYS A 50 -5.72 6.82 -9.74
CA LYS A 50 -6.38 6.18 -8.60
C LYS A 50 -6.03 6.81 -7.26
N ASN A 51 -5.29 7.91 -7.25
CA ASN A 51 -5.02 8.65 -6.04
C ASN A 51 -6.31 9.30 -5.53
N VAL A 52 -6.60 9.10 -4.24
CA VAL A 52 -7.77 9.66 -3.57
C VAL A 52 -7.30 10.58 -2.46
N LEU A 53 -7.73 11.84 -2.50
CA LEU A 53 -7.53 12.80 -1.44
C LEU A 53 -8.80 12.90 -0.59
N VAL A 54 -8.68 12.54 0.70
CA VAL A 54 -9.79 12.64 1.67
C VAL A 54 -9.53 13.80 2.60
N VAL A 55 -10.35 14.84 2.53
CA VAL A 55 -10.23 16.05 3.32
C VAL A 55 -11.27 16.06 4.43
N GLY A 56 -10.84 16.41 5.64
CA GLY A 56 -11.73 16.53 6.80
C GLY A 56 -10.96 16.87 8.07
N GLY A 57 -11.57 17.57 9.00
CA GLY A 57 -11.01 17.91 10.31
C GLY A 57 -10.81 16.69 11.21
N SER A 58 -10.29 16.93 12.41
CA SER A 58 -10.19 15.89 13.43
C SER A 58 -11.61 15.43 13.82
N GLY A 59 -11.81 14.12 13.99
CA GLY A 59 -13.13 13.57 14.33
C GLY A 59 -14.13 13.46 13.18
N SER A 60 -13.81 13.94 11.96
CA SER A 60 -14.74 13.89 10.81
C SER A 60 -15.02 12.47 10.28
N GLY A 61 -14.41 11.45 10.87
CA GLY A 61 -14.68 10.07 10.50
C GLY A 61 -13.88 9.52 9.32
N LYS A 62 -12.82 10.21 8.82
CA LYS A 62 -11.98 9.74 7.71
C LYS A 62 -11.55 8.28 7.87
N THR A 63 -11.03 7.92 9.03
CA THR A 63 -10.62 6.55 9.33
C THR A 63 -11.81 5.59 9.35
N ARG A 64 -12.92 6.00 9.96
CA ARG A 64 -14.11 5.16 10.13
C ARG A 64 -14.84 4.90 8.81
N PHE A 65 -15.02 5.93 8.00
CA PHE A 65 -15.88 5.88 6.81
C PHE A 65 -15.14 5.68 5.49
N PHE A 66 -13.82 5.89 5.48
CA PHE A 66 -13.01 5.66 4.28
C PHE A 66 -11.98 4.55 4.48
N VAL A 67 -11.07 4.67 5.47
CA VAL A 67 -9.94 3.74 5.60
C VAL A 67 -10.40 2.33 5.98
N LYS A 68 -11.18 2.19 7.03
CA LYS A 68 -11.64 0.88 7.52
C LYS A 68 -12.50 0.12 6.51
N PRO A 69 -13.52 0.71 5.86
CA PRO A 69 -14.29 0.01 4.84
C PRO A 69 -13.43 -0.53 3.70
N ASN A 70 -12.46 0.25 3.22
CA ASN A 70 -11.55 -0.18 2.17
C ASN A 70 -10.60 -1.30 2.62
N LEU A 71 -10.08 -1.24 3.84
CA LEU A 71 -9.29 -2.35 4.42
C LEU A 71 -10.12 -3.63 4.57
N MET A 72 -11.36 -3.50 5.01
CA MET A 72 -12.26 -4.65 5.23
C MET A 72 -12.74 -5.32 3.94
N GLN A 73 -12.60 -4.67 2.77
CA GLN A 73 -12.84 -5.31 1.49
C GLN A 73 -11.84 -6.44 1.19
N MET A 74 -10.62 -6.37 1.72
CA MET A 74 -9.60 -7.42 1.61
C MET A 74 -9.31 -7.87 0.17
N HIS A 75 -9.29 -6.94 -0.78
CA HIS A 75 -9.10 -7.24 -2.20
C HIS A 75 -7.67 -6.96 -2.72
N SER A 76 -6.80 -6.42 -1.87
CA SER A 76 -5.47 -5.96 -2.27
C SER A 76 -4.46 -6.12 -1.14
N SER A 77 -3.18 -5.99 -1.45
CA SER A 77 -2.16 -5.71 -0.45
C SER A 77 -2.23 -4.25 -0.03
N TYR A 78 -2.02 -3.97 1.25
CA TYR A 78 -2.12 -2.63 1.81
C TYR A 78 -0.83 -2.21 2.50
N LEU A 79 -0.44 -0.95 2.29
CA LEU A 79 0.53 -0.27 3.12
C LEU A 79 -0.21 0.85 3.86
N VAL A 80 -0.20 0.81 5.18
CA VAL A 80 -1.01 1.71 6.00
C VAL A 80 -0.13 2.44 7.01
N SER A 81 -0.23 3.77 7.03
CA SER A 81 0.32 4.58 8.12
C SER A 81 -0.71 4.71 9.24
N ASP A 82 -0.38 4.21 10.43
CA ASP A 82 -1.26 4.19 11.61
C ASP A 82 -0.58 4.86 12.82
N PRO A 83 -0.49 6.20 12.85
CA PRO A 83 0.24 6.93 13.89
C PRO A 83 -0.28 6.67 15.33
N LYS A 84 -1.55 6.29 15.45
CA LYS A 84 -2.19 5.98 16.74
C LYS A 84 -2.20 4.50 17.08
N GLY A 85 -1.85 3.61 16.15
CA GLY A 85 -1.92 2.16 16.32
C GLY A 85 -3.35 1.58 16.41
N THR A 86 -4.37 2.40 16.16
CA THR A 86 -5.78 2.00 16.34
C THR A 86 -6.28 1.10 15.21
N LEU A 87 -5.81 1.28 13.99
CA LEU A 87 -6.20 0.43 12.85
C LEU A 87 -5.74 -1.00 13.03
N LEU A 88 -4.52 -1.21 13.49
CA LEU A 88 -4.00 -2.55 13.79
C LEU A 88 -4.82 -3.24 14.87
N LEU A 89 -5.16 -2.53 15.95
CA LEU A 89 -5.96 -3.08 17.05
C LEU A 89 -7.38 -3.44 16.60
N GLU A 90 -8.02 -2.61 15.81
CA GLU A 90 -9.42 -2.77 15.41
C GLU A 90 -9.61 -3.70 14.21
N CYS A 91 -8.69 -3.68 13.23
CA CYS A 91 -8.81 -4.44 11.97
C CYS A 91 -7.85 -5.64 11.91
N GLY A 92 -6.80 -5.70 12.74
CA GLY A 92 -5.74 -6.69 12.62
C GLY A 92 -6.25 -8.13 12.67
N LYS A 93 -7.04 -8.47 13.68
CA LYS A 93 -7.61 -9.84 13.82
C LYS A 93 -8.51 -10.24 12.67
N LEU A 94 -9.24 -9.28 12.09
CA LEU A 94 -10.08 -9.53 10.92
C LEU A 94 -9.22 -9.82 9.69
N LEU A 95 -8.16 -9.04 9.49
CA LEU A 95 -7.20 -9.26 8.40
C LEU A 95 -6.40 -10.56 8.57
N GLU A 96 -6.01 -10.91 9.79
CA GLU A 96 -5.35 -12.19 10.09
C GLU A 96 -6.26 -13.38 9.76
N ARG A 97 -7.56 -13.28 9.98
CA ARG A 97 -8.51 -14.28 9.53
C ARG A 97 -8.62 -14.29 8.00
N GLY A 98 -8.61 -13.12 7.38
CA GLY A 98 -8.70 -12.93 5.94
C GLY A 98 -10.10 -13.04 5.36
N SER A 99 -10.18 -13.03 4.04
CA SER A 99 -11.40 -13.22 3.27
C SER A 99 -11.71 -14.72 3.05
N PRO A 100 -12.97 -15.10 2.85
CA PRO A 100 -13.29 -16.47 2.42
C PRO A 100 -12.57 -16.81 1.12
N LYS A 101 -11.92 -17.97 1.12
CA LYS A 101 -11.29 -18.49 -0.10
C LYS A 101 -12.36 -18.84 -1.12
N LEU A 102 -12.21 -18.32 -2.34
CA LEU A 102 -13.12 -18.62 -3.44
C LEU A 102 -12.56 -19.76 -4.31
N GLY A 103 -13.43 -20.65 -4.77
CA GLY A 103 -13.12 -21.66 -5.76
C GLY A 103 -13.12 -21.08 -7.18
N GLU A 104 -12.82 -21.91 -8.17
CA GLU A 104 -12.86 -21.53 -9.59
C GLU A 104 -14.25 -21.10 -10.06
N ASP A 105 -15.29 -21.57 -9.39
CA ASP A 105 -16.69 -21.18 -9.61
C ASP A 105 -17.09 -19.87 -8.92
N GLY A 106 -16.14 -19.18 -8.25
CA GLY A 106 -16.36 -17.95 -7.50
C GLY A 106 -17.12 -18.15 -6.18
N LYS A 107 -17.41 -19.38 -5.75
CA LYS A 107 -18.11 -19.66 -4.49
C LYS A 107 -17.12 -19.91 -3.34
N PRO A 108 -17.52 -19.60 -2.10
CA PRO A 108 -16.69 -19.87 -0.94
C PRO A 108 -16.38 -21.37 -0.76
N VAL A 109 -15.11 -21.70 -0.66
CA VAL A 109 -14.65 -23.08 -0.44
C VAL A 109 -14.90 -23.49 1.00
N ARG A 110 -15.44 -24.73 1.17
CA ARG A 110 -15.66 -25.34 2.49
C ARG A 110 -14.85 -26.64 2.61
N LYS A 111 -14.30 -26.87 3.79
CA LYS A 111 -13.67 -28.15 4.16
C LYS A 111 -14.32 -28.63 5.45
N ASN A 112 -14.85 -29.85 5.45
CA ASN A 112 -15.59 -30.40 6.59
C ASN A 112 -16.70 -29.47 7.10
N GLY A 113 -17.48 -28.86 6.18
CA GLY A 113 -18.55 -27.91 6.50
C GLY A 113 -18.10 -26.49 6.91
N LYS A 114 -16.83 -26.28 7.20
CA LYS A 114 -16.28 -24.98 7.61
C LYS A 114 -15.72 -24.20 6.43
N LEU A 115 -15.94 -22.87 6.41
CA LEU A 115 -15.35 -21.99 5.41
C LEU A 115 -13.82 -21.98 5.55
N LEU A 116 -13.14 -22.03 4.41
CA LEU A 116 -11.72 -21.74 4.33
C LEU A 116 -11.51 -20.25 4.13
N TYR A 117 -10.46 -19.71 4.73
CA TYR A 117 -10.09 -18.30 4.64
C TYR A 117 -8.68 -18.16 4.06
N GLU A 118 -8.43 -17.04 3.38
CA GLU A 118 -7.11 -16.62 2.93
C GLU A 118 -6.62 -15.49 3.85
N PRO A 119 -5.73 -15.78 4.81
CA PRO A 119 -5.28 -14.81 5.78
C PRO A 119 -4.32 -13.80 5.16
N TYR A 120 -4.37 -12.55 5.64
CA TYR A 120 -3.34 -11.57 5.36
C TYR A 120 -2.11 -11.81 6.22
N ARG A 121 -0.94 -11.66 5.62
CA ARG A 121 0.33 -11.60 6.33
C ARG A 121 0.57 -10.19 6.80
N ILE A 122 0.31 -9.90 8.07
CA ILE A 122 0.50 -8.58 8.65
C ILE A 122 1.96 -8.39 9.07
N LYS A 123 2.55 -7.29 8.62
CA LYS A 123 3.88 -6.84 9.06
C LYS A 123 3.75 -5.46 9.69
N VAL A 124 4.36 -5.27 10.84
CA VAL A 124 4.30 -4.02 11.61
C VAL A 124 5.70 -3.45 11.75
N LEU A 125 5.89 -2.22 11.28
CA LEU A 125 7.07 -1.41 11.59
C LEU A 125 6.66 -0.37 12.64
N ASN A 126 7.09 -0.60 13.89
CA ASN A 126 6.79 0.29 15.00
C ASN A 126 8.01 1.16 15.31
N THR A 127 7.95 2.42 14.90
CA THR A 127 9.05 3.39 15.11
C THR A 127 9.02 4.06 16.49
N ILE A 128 7.93 3.90 17.25
CA ILE A 128 7.79 4.44 18.61
C ILE A 128 8.37 3.44 19.63
N ASN A 129 8.06 2.16 19.43
CA ASN A 129 8.55 1.08 20.28
C ASN A 129 9.11 -0.05 19.41
N PHE A 130 10.42 0.00 19.17
CA PHE A 130 11.10 -0.99 18.33
C PHE A 130 11.01 -2.43 18.87
N LYS A 131 10.80 -2.63 20.17
CA LYS A 131 10.57 -3.98 20.73
C LYS A 131 9.29 -4.62 20.21
N LYS A 132 8.31 -3.79 19.81
CA LYS A 132 7.04 -4.23 19.19
C LYS A 132 7.07 -4.21 17.67
N SER A 133 8.20 -3.86 17.07
CA SER A 133 8.39 -3.86 15.62
C SER A 133 8.79 -5.24 15.13
N MET A 134 8.30 -5.62 13.97
CA MET A 134 8.81 -6.78 13.27
C MET A 134 10.24 -6.54 12.78
N LYS A 135 11.07 -7.56 12.87
CA LYS A 135 12.43 -7.51 12.33
C LYS A 135 12.36 -7.51 10.81
N TYR A 136 13.19 -6.68 10.21
CA TYR A 136 13.38 -6.62 8.77
C TYR A 136 14.84 -6.97 8.44
N ASN A 137 15.03 -7.98 7.61
CA ASN A 137 16.34 -8.33 7.08
C ASN A 137 16.42 -7.89 5.62
N PRO A 138 17.10 -6.79 5.30
CA PRO A 138 17.22 -6.32 3.93
C PRO A 138 17.98 -7.30 3.02
N PHE A 139 18.90 -8.08 3.55
CA PHE A 139 19.69 -9.06 2.78
C PHE A 139 18.81 -10.17 2.20
N ALA A 140 17.68 -10.52 2.81
CA ALA A 140 16.76 -11.52 2.28
C ALA A 140 16.06 -11.10 0.97
N TYR A 141 16.23 -9.85 0.53
CA TYR A 141 15.62 -9.29 -0.67
C TYR A 141 16.63 -8.99 -1.79
N LEU A 142 17.90 -9.29 -1.56
CA LEU A 142 18.94 -9.19 -2.60
C LEU A 142 18.74 -10.33 -3.59
N ARG A 143 18.76 -10.01 -4.87
CA ARG A 143 18.61 -10.97 -5.98
C ARG A 143 19.75 -10.92 -6.95
N ASP A 144 20.39 -9.76 -7.08
CA ASP A 144 21.46 -9.48 -7.99
C ASP A 144 22.42 -8.40 -7.44
N GLU A 145 23.54 -8.21 -8.12
CA GLU A 145 24.55 -7.19 -7.75
C GLU A 145 23.98 -5.76 -7.72
N LYS A 146 22.96 -5.48 -8.55
CA LYS A 146 22.31 -4.16 -8.57
C LYS A 146 21.55 -3.89 -7.29
N ASP A 147 20.97 -4.94 -6.68
CA ASP A 147 20.27 -4.81 -5.40
C ASP A 147 21.27 -4.58 -4.26
N ILE A 148 22.47 -5.16 -4.33
CA ILE A 148 23.56 -4.86 -3.39
C ILE A 148 23.93 -3.38 -3.45
N LEU A 149 24.14 -2.85 -4.66
CA LEU A 149 24.45 -1.43 -4.86
C LEU A 149 23.34 -0.51 -4.34
N LYS A 150 22.07 -0.85 -4.57
CA LYS A 150 20.93 -0.09 -4.04
C LYS A 150 20.91 -0.10 -2.52
N LEU A 151 21.10 -1.26 -1.91
CA LEU A 151 21.14 -1.40 -0.46
C LEU A 151 22.26 -0.56 0.14
N VAL A 152 23.48 -0.68 -0.38
CA VAL A 152 24.65 0.09 0.10
C VAL A 152 24.41 1.59 -0.04
N ASN A 153 23.94 2.07 -1.18
CA ASN A 153 23.64 3.48 -1.39
C ASN A 153 22.58 3.99 -0.42
N THR A 154 21.55 3.18 -0.14
CA THR A 154 20.50 3.52 0.82
C THR A 154 21.03 3.58 2.24
N LEU A 155 21.89 2.65 2.65
CA LEU A 155 22.53 2.66 3.95
C LEU A 155 23.40 3.91 4.13
N ILE A 156 24.28 4.20 3.18
CA ILE A 156 25.15 5.38 3.24
C ILE A 156 24.33 6.67 3.28
N ALA A 157 23.28 6.79 2.42
CA ALA A 157 22.43 7.98 2.39
C ALA A 157 21.67 8.21 3.70
N ASN A 158 21.23 7.14 4.37
CA ASN A 158 20.46 7.23 5.61
C ASN A 158 21.33 7.32 6.87
N THR A 159 22.62 7.01 6.79
CA THR A 159 23.55 7.12 7.93
C THR A 159 24.30 8.45 7.96
N LYS A 160 24.30 9.20 6.85
CA LYS A 160 24.84 10.57 6.83
C LYS A 160 23.94 11.51 7.64
N GLY A 161 24.52 12.25 8.57
CA GLY A 161 23.82 13.30 9.32
C GLY A 161 23.31 14.42 8.39
N SER A 162 22.26 15.09 8.79
CA SER A 162 21.58 16.17 8.03
C SER A 162 22.42 17.44 7.79
N GLY A 163 23.71 17.45 8.09
CA GLY A 163 24.61 18.60 7.97
C GLY A 163 25.73 18.51 6.94
N GLU A 164 25.98 17.34 6.37
CA GLU A 164 27.08 17.16 5.43
C GLU A 164 26.63 17.32 3.97
N LYS A 165 26.80 18.52 3.44
CA LYS A 165 26.93 18.75 2.00
C LYS A 165 28.28 18.15 1.57
N SER A 166 28.35 16.87 1.33
CA SER A 166 29.57 16.29 0.77
C SER A 166 29.41 16.09 -0.72
N GLY A 167 30.31 16.69 -1.50
CA GLY A 167 30.72 16.07 -2.74
C GLY A 167 31.13 14.61 -2.47
N GLU A 168 31.16 13.77 -3.49
CA GLU A 168 31.63 12.39 -3.35
C GLU A 168 33.10 12.42 -2.90
N ASP A 169 33.32 12.37 -1.59
CA ASP A 169 34.65 12.33 -1.00
C ASP A 169 35.23 10.92 -1.20
N PHE A 170 36.54 10.83 -1.29
CA PHE A 170 37.28 9.57 -1.42
C PHE A 170 36.84 8.53 -0.38
N TRP A 171 36.63 8.96 0.86
CA TRP A 171 36.20 8.09 1.95
C TRP A 171 34.82 7.47 1.74
N VAL A 172 33.88 8.21 1.18
CA VAL A 172 32.55 7.70 0.84
C VAL A 172 32.60 6.67 -0.27
N LYS A 173 33.50 6.87 -1.25
CA LYS A 173 33.73 5.87 -2.32
C LYS A 173 34.37 4.61 -1.78
N ALA A 174 35.36 4.74 -0.91
CA ALA A 174 36.03 3.61 -0.26
C ALA A 174 35.06 2.82 0.63
N GLU A 175 34.24 3.50 1.43
CA GLU A 175 33.20 2.87 2.25
C GLU A 175 32.18 2.11 1.42
N ARG A 176 31.73 2.71 0.32
CA ARG A 176 30.80 2.06 -0.64
C ARG A 176 31.39 0.77 -1.21
N LEU A 177 32.64 0.81 -1.67
CA LEU A 177 33.33 -0.35 -2.21
C LEU A 177 33.48 -1.46 -1.16
N LEU A 178 33.84 -1.10 0.06
CA LEU A 178 33.97 -2.04 1.17
C LEU A 178 32.64 -2.73 1.48
N TYR A 179 31.55 -1.96 1.61
CA TYR A 179 30.23 -2.53 1.86
C TYR A 179 29.76 -3.43 0.71
N CYS A 180 29.99 -3.03 -0.54
CA CYS A 180 29.64 -3.86 -1.70
C CYS A 180 30.43 -5.18 -1.68
N ALA A 181 31.73 -5.15 -1.37
CA ALA A 181 32.57 -6.34 -1.30
C ALA A 181 32.13 -7.27 -0.15
N LEU A 182 31.89 -6.74 1.04
CA LEU A 182 31.46 -7.54 2.20
C LEU A 182 30.07 -8.15 1.99
N ILE A 183 29.12 -7.38 1.49
CA ILE A 183 27.75 -7.86 1.25
C ILE A 183 27.75 -8.89 0.11
N GLY A 184 28.50 -8.65 -0.98
CA GLY A 184 28.62 -9.59 -2.08
C GLY A 184 29.32 -10.90 -1.69
N TYR A 185 30.21 -10.86 -0.70
CA TYR A 185 30.87 -12.07 -0.21
C TYR A 185 29.96 -12.91 0.70
N ILE A 186 29.04 -12.26 1.44
CA ILE A 186 28.13 -12.94 2.38
C ILE A 186 26.88 -13.48 1.65
N HIS A 187 26.49 -12.87 0.55
CA HIS A 187 25.30 -13.24 -0.23
C HIS A 187 25.61 -14.31 -1.25
#